data_f9957c3f44d9d9c62e7bddb58eb0e5f3
#
_entry.id   f9957c3f44d9d9c62e7bddb58eb0e5f3
#
_cell.length_a   1.000
_cell.length_b   1.000
_cell.length_c   1.000
_cell.angle_alpha   90.00
_cell.angle_beta   90.00
_cell.angle_gamma   90.00
#
_symmetry.space_group_name_H-M   'P 1'
#
loop_
_entity.id
_entity.type
_entity.pdbx_description
1 polymer ?
#
loop_
_entity_poly.entity_id
_entity_poly.type
_entity_poly.pdbx_seq_one_letter_code
_entity_poly.pdbx_strand_id
1 'polypeptide(L)'
;MGVTRLLINALVLITLGSQCHSNVIQITDENWQQILKGEWMLKFFAPWCPACRSMVDTWIEFGKWTDDLNLDGVGEIDVTQSPGLSGRFLITSLPTVLHVKDGEFRQYTKKREKDSLIDYVEKAEWKQEEMLPSWKHPDSVQMGVVASFFRVSMVLREVHSLMTEQYELPSWSVYVMFATVTILVGALLGLLLVFCIDCVLPFMMGSGVKDSDPATFAVSPLRNSKCTSV
;
A
#
# COMPACT_ATOMS: atom_id res chain seq x y z
N MET A 1 -54.66 20.15 -17.35
CA MET A 1 -53.86 18.98 -17.09
C MET A 1 -52.63 18.86 -18.03
N GLY A 2 -52.61 19.38 -19.24
CA GLY A 2 -51.49 19.31 -20.17
C GLY A 2 -50.29 20.22 -19.81
N VAL A 3 -50.61 21.47 -19.40
CA VAL A 3 -49.54 22.46 -19.11
C VAL A 3 -48.73 22.09 -17.88
N THR A 4 -49.32 21.54 -16.84
CA THR A 4 -48.61 21.07 -15.64
C THR A 4 -47.67 19.89 -15.93
N ARG A 5 -48.07 18.97 -16.80
CA ARG A 5 -47.18 17.86 -17.24
C ARG A 5 -46.02 18.36 -18.09
N LEU A 6 -46.25 19.36 -18.95
CA LEU A 6 -45.17 20.00 -19.76
C LEU A 6 -44.16 20.72 -18.84
N LEU A 7 -44.65 21.45 -17.85
CA LEU A 7 -43.78 22.16 -16.90
C LEU A 7 -42.95 21.20 -16.03
N ILE A 8 -43.56 20.09 -15.57
CA ILE A 8 -42.84 19.05 -14.82
C ILE A 8 -41.80 18.37 -15.67
N ASN A 9 -42.12 18.02 -16.93
CA ASN A 9 -41.16 17.41 -17.84
C ASN A 9 -40.01 18.39 -18.19
N ALA A 10 -40.30 19.68 -18.39
CA ALA A 10 -39.26 20.70 -18.61
C ALA A 10 -38.36 20.84 -17.38
N LEU A 11 -38.95 20.84 -16.18
CA LEU A 11 -38.17 20.91 -14.92
C LEU A 11 -37.28 19.69 -14.73
N VAL A 12 -37.79 18.49 -15.01
CA VAL A 12 -37.03 17.22 -14.97
C VAL A 12 -35.90 17.21 -16.00
N LEU A 13 -36.14 17.73 -17.20
CA LEU A 13 -35.09 17.85 -18.23
C LEU A 13 -34.00 18.87 -17.86
N ILE A 14 -34.38 19.96 -17.18
CA ILE A 14 -33.41 20.96 -16.69
C ILE A 14 -32.56 20.38 -15.53
N THR A 15 -33.17 19.59 -14.65
CA THR A 15 -32.43 18.95 -13.54
C THR A 15 -31.52 17.81 -14.00
N LEU A 16 -31.84 17.14 -15.10
CA LEU A 16 -30.99 16.11 -15.70
C LEU A 16 -29.80 16.69 -16.51
N GLY A 17 -29.86 17.98 -16.90
CA GLY A 17 -28.84 18.64 -17.73
C GLY A 17 -27.63 19.18 -17.00
N SER A 18 -27.59 19.18 -15.66
CA SER A 18 -26.48 19.76 -14.87
C SER A 18 -25.61 18.69 -14.22
N GLN A 19 -25.27 17.65 -14.94
CA GLN A 19 -24.12 16.81 -14.57
C GLN A 19 -22.86 17.61 -14.95
N CYS A 20 -22.32 18.36 -14.01
CA CYS A 20 -20.97 18.91 -14.12
C CYS A 20 -20.02 17.71 -14.15
N HIS A 21 -19.67 17.26 -15.37
CA HIS A 21 -18.73 16.17 -15.56
C HIS A 21 -17.36 16.72 -15.15
N SER A 22 -16.96 16.48 -13.91
CA SER A 22 -15.57 16.70 -13.51
C SER A 22 -14.76 15.61 -14.19
N ASN A 23 -13.83 16.00 -15.08
CA ASN A 23 -12.92 15.05 -15.73
C ASN A 23 -11.89 14.45 -14.75
N VAL A 24 -12.12 14.60 -13.45
CA VAL A 24 -11.29 14.03 -12.39
C VAL A 24 -11.81 12.64 -12.02
N ILE A 25 -10.96 11.66 -12.16
CA ILE A 25 -11.27 10.23 -11.96
C ILE A 25 -10.86 9.83 -10.54
N GLN A 26 -11.77 9.19 -9.82
CA GLN A 26 -11.44 8.57 -8.52
C GLN A 26 -10.63 7.29 -8.75
N ILE A 27 -9.40 7.28 -8.24
CA ILE A 27 -8.51 6.12 -8.28
C ILE A 27 -8.56 5.43 -6.92
N THR A 28 -8.81 4.11 -6.97
CA THR A 28 -8.97 3.25 -5.78
C THR A 28 -8.01 2.07 -5.83
N ASP A 29 -7.95 1.31 -4.74
CA ASP A 29 -7.17 0.07 -4.66
C ASP A 29 -7.56 -0.97 -5.74
N GLU A 30 -8.72 -0.82 -6.39
CA GLU A 30 -9.23 -1.75 -7.39
C GLU A 30 -8.86 -1.35 -8.83
N ASN A 31 -8.84 -0.03 -9.12
CA ASN A 31 -8.70 0.47 -10.49
C ASN A 31 -7.34 1.17 -10.77
N TRP A 32 -6.44 1.23 -9.81
CA TRP A 32 -5.18 1.98 -9.90
C TRP A 32 -4.26 1.54 -11.06
N GLN A 33 -4.39 0.30 -11.53
CA GLN A 33 -3.54 -0.22 -12.61
C GLN A 33 -3.72 0.53 -13.94
N GLN A 34 -4.84 1.22 -14.12
CA GLN A 34 -5.07 2.05 -15.31
C GLN A 34 -4.05 3.19 -15.45
N ILE A 35 -3.53 3.72 -14.32
CA ILE A 35 -2.54 4.80 -14.34
C ILE A 35 -1.14 4.37 -14.78
N LEU A 36 -0.90 3.06 -14.93
CA LEU A 36 0.39 2.55 -15.40
C LEU A 36 0.59 2.72 -16.91
N LYS A 37 -0.47 3.07 -17.64
CA LYS A 37 -0.45 3.31 -19.08
C LYS A 37 -0.85 4.74 -19.37
N GLY A 38 -0.13 5.35 -20.32
CA GLY A 38 -0.40 6.71 -20.73
C GLY A 38 0.14 7.77 -19.76
N GLU A 39 -0.38 8.99 -19.87
CA GLU A 39 0.08 10.14 -19.09
C GLU A 39 -1.01 10.64 -18.14
N TRP A 40 -0.68 10.66 -16.84
CA TRP A 40 -1.62 10.97 -15.76
C TRP A 40 -1.08 12.00 -14.79
N MET A 41 -1.99 12.82 -14.28
CA MET A 41 -1.72 13.64 -13.08
C MET A 41 -2.56 13.11 -11.92
N LEU A 42 -1.92 12.80 -10.80
CA LEU A 42 -2.54 12.18 -9.63
C LEU A 42 -2.39 13.06 -8.40
N LYS A 43 -3.49 13.24 -7.66
CA LYS A 43 -3.51 13.95 -6.38
C LYS A 43 -3.89 13.01 -5.25
N PHE A 44 -3.01 12.86 -4.27
CA PHE A 44 -3.32 12.17 -3.02
C PHE A 44 -3.84 13.18 -2.00
N PHE A 45 -4.97 12.88 -1.41
CA PHE A 45 -5.64 13.76 -0.46
C PHE A 45 -6.35 12.99 0.66
N ALA A 46 -6.75 13.73 1.70
CA ALA A 46 -7.70 13.25 2.70
C ALA A 46 -8.75 14.32 2.98
N PRO A 47 -10.02 13.96 3.29
CA PRO A 47 -11.11 14.92 3.55
C PRO A 47 -10.84 15.88 4.72
N TRP A 48 -10.13 15.38 5.73
CA TRP A 48 -9.78 16.15 6.93
C TRP A 48 -8.59 17.11 6.74
N CYS A 49 -7.85 17.04 5.62
CA CYS A 49 -6.65 17.84 5.36
C CYS A 49 -7.01 19.26 4.86
N PRO A 50 -6.69 20.34 5.60
CA PRO A 50 -7.04 21.71 5.19
C PRO A 50 -6.38 22.14 3.87
N ALA A 51 -5.09 21.81 3.68
CA ALA A 51 -4.35 22.12 2.47
C ALA A 51 -4.86 21.32 1.25
N CYS A 52 -5.47 20.15 1.46
CA CYS A 52 -6.13 19.40 0.39
C CYS A 52 -7.42 20.09 -0.05
N ARG A 53 -8.20 20.60 0.91
CA ARG A 53 -9.45 21.32 0.64
C ARG A 53 -9.23 22.61 -0.17
N SER A 54 -8.18 23.36 0.15
CA SER A 54 -7.85 24.57 -0.62
C SER A 54 -7.43 24.29 -2.07
N MET A 55 -7.09 23.07 -2.40
CA MET A 55 -6.67 22.65 -3.75
C MET A 55 -7.81 22.04 -4.59
N VAL A 56 -9.01 21.85 -4.02
CA VAL A 56 -10.12 21.16 -4.69
C VAL A 56 -10.52 21.85 -5.99
N ASP A 57 -10.83 23.15 -5.91
CA ASP A 57 -11.29 23.93 -7.07
C ASP A 57 -10.20 23.98 -8.15
N THR A 58 -8.96 24.22 -7.75
CA THR A 58 -7.80 24.21 -8.67
C THR A 58 -7.66 22.87 -9.39
N TRP A 59 -7.86 21.76 -8.67
CA TRP A 59 -7.75 20.41 -9.25
C TRP A 59 -8.87 20.10 -10.23
N ILE A 60 -10.10 20.49 -9.90
CA ILE A 60 -11.27 20.36 -10.79
C ILE A 60 -11.09 21.20 -12.05
N GLU A 61 -10.61 22.44 -11.90
CA GLU A 61 -10.33 23.30 -13.05
C GLU A 61 -9.21 22.73 -13.92
N PHE A 62 -8.13 22.22 -13.33
CA PHE A 62 -7.06 21.55 -14.05
C PHE A 62 -7.57 20.33 -14.82
N GLY A 63 -8.46 19.53 -14.21
CA GLY A 63 -9.08 18.38 -14.86
C GLY A 63 -9.86 18.71 -16.15
N LYS A 64 -10.29 19.95 -16.34
CA LYS A 64 -10.95 20.39 -17.60
C LYS A 64 -9.97 20.51 -18.76
N TRP A 65 -8.68 20.61 -18.50
CA TRP A 65 -7.61 20.75 -19.49
C TRP A 65 -7.01 19.40 -19.91
N THR A 66 -7.59 18.29 -19.46
CA THR A 66 -7.10 16.94 -19.75
C THR A 66 -6.93 16.69 -21.25
N ASP A 67 -7.94 17.04 -22.05
CA ASP A 67 -7.93 16.85 -23.51
C ASP A 67 -6.94 17.79 -24.19
N ASP A 68 -6.86 19.05 -23.78
CA ASP A 68 -5.96 20.06 -24.35
C ASP A 68 -4.48 19.72 -24.09
N LEU A 69 -4.20 19.09 -22.93
CA LEU A 69 -2.86 18.67 -22.52
C LEU A 69 -2.48 17.26 -23.01
N ASN A 70 -3.39 16.58 -23.73
CA ASN A 70 -3.24 15.18 -24.15
C ASN A 70 -2.91 14.24 -23.00
N LEU A 71 -3.49 14.46 -21.82
CA LEU A 71 -3.43 13.54 -20.70
C LEU A 71 -4.47 12.44 -20.86
N ASP A 72 -4.13 11.20 -20.51
CA ASP A 72 -5.09 10.09 -20.43
C ASP A 72 -6.05 10.26 -19.26
N GLY A 73 -5.65 11.02 -18.23
CA GLY A 73 -6.54 11.38 -17.16
C GLY A 73 -5.91 12.22 -16.05
N VAL A 74 -6.80 12.86 -15.30
CA VAL A 74 -6.48 13.52 -14.03
C VAL A 74 -7.19 12.73 -12.93
N GLY A 75 -6.42 12.16 -12.02
CA GLY A 75 -6.94 11.30 -10.97
C GLY A 75 -6.79 11.89 -9.58
N GLU A 76 -7.67 11.49 -8.67
CA GLU A 76 -7.53 11.78 -7.25
C GLU A 76 -7.69 10.50 -6.42
N ILE A 77 -6.94 10.42 -5.33
CA ILE A 77 -6.85 9.26 -4.45
C ILE A 77 -7.10 9.71 -3.03
N ASP A 78 -8.19 9.23 -2.44
CA ASP A 78 -8.45 9.41 -1.02
C ASP A 78 -7.65 8.36 -0.23
N VAL A 79 -6.63 8.79 0.50
CA VAL A 79 -5.76 7.90 1.29
C VAL A 79 -6.51 7.24 2.45
N THR A 80 -7.67 7.77 2.83
CA THR A 80 -8.49 7.20 3.92
C THR A 80 -9.33 6.04 3.43
N GLN A 81 -9.74 6.05 2.16
CA GLN A 81 -10.52 5.00 1.53
C GLN A 81 -9.64 3.98 0.77
N SER A 82 -8.46 4.40 0.33
CA SER A 82 -7.51 3.55 -0.40
C SER A 82 -6.17 3.46 0.32
N PRO A 83 -6.14 2.85 1.53
CA PRO A 83 -4.92 2.73 2.34
C PRO A 83 -3.84 1.87 1.66
N GLY A 84 -4.24 0.91 0.84
CA GLY A 84 -3.32 0.10 0.04
C GLY A 84 -2.50 0.95 -0.92
N LEU A 85 -3.13 1.92 -1.61
CA LEU A 85 -2.43 2.87 -2.47
C LEU A 85 -1.53 3.82 -1.68
N SER A 86 -2.01 4.33 -0.54
CA SER A 86 -1.20 5.17 0.34
C SER A 86 0.11 4.48 0.74
N GLY A 87 0.04 3.20 1.10
CA GLY A 87 1.21 2.38 1.40
C GLY A 87 2.07 2.08 0.16
N ARG A 88 1.44 1.75 -0.97
CA ARG A 88 2.11 1.42 -2.23
C ARG A 88 2.95 2.59 -2.77
N PHE A 89 2.46 3.81 -2.65
CA PHE A 89 3.15 5.03 -3.06
C PHE A 89 3.98 5.68 -1.95
N LEU A 90 4.00 5.10 -0.74
CA LEU A 90 4.67 5.65 0.45
C LEU A 90 4.34 7.12 0.69
N ILE A 91 3.06 7.46 0.65
CA ILE A 91 2.60 8.83 0.84
C ILE A 91 2.80 9.25 2.29
N THR A 92 3.69 10.18 2.53
CA THR A 92 4.05 10.69 3.88
C THR A 92 3.50 12.06 4.20
N SER A 93 3.02 12.78 3.19
CA SER A 93 2.48 14.14 3.33
C SER A 93 1.29 14.37 2.41
N LEU A 94 0.39 15.27 2.77
CA LEU A 94 -0.80 15.62 2.00
C LEU A 94 -0.92 17.13 1.83
N PRO A 95 -1.38 17.60 0.66
CA PRO A 95 -1.58 16.84 -0.57
C PRO A 95 -0.26 16.53 -1.26
N THR A 96 -0.14 15.33 -1.83
CA THR A 96 0.96 14.96 -2.73
C THR A 96 0.42 14.85 -4.15
N VAL A 97 1.15 15.44 -5.11
CA VAL A 97 0.81 15.35 -6.54
C VAL A 97 1.93 14.58 -7.24
N LEU A 98 1.53 13.60 -8.05
CA LEU A 98 2.44 12.82 -8.87
C LEU A 98 2.08 13.00 -10.34
N HIS A 99 3.10 13.11 -11.18
CA HIS A 99 3.00 12.94 -12.62
C HIS A 99 3.41 11.51 -12.97
N VAL A 100 2.62 10.87 -13.80
CA VAL A 100 2.85 9.50 -14.25
C VAL A 100 2.88 9.49 -15.77
N LYS A 101 3.88 8.87 -16.36
CA LYS A 101 3.94 8.63 -17.80
C LYS A 101 4.46 7.23 -18.06
N ASP A 102 3.61 6.40 -18.68
CA ASP A 102 3.93 5.02 -19.05
C ASP A 102 4.54 4.19 -17.90
N GLY A 103 3.98 4.37 -16.69
CA GLY A 103 4.44 3.71 -15.48
C GLY A 103 5.63 4.38 -14.78
N GLU A 104 6.21 5.43 -15.33
CA GLU A 104 7.23 6.22 -14.66
C GLU A 104 6.59 7.30 -13.79
N PHE A 105 6.95 7.33 -12.52
CA PHE A 105 6.38 8.23 -11.51
C PHE A 105 7.38 9.32 -11.13
N ARG A 106 6.89 10.56 -11.11
CA ARG A 106 7.65 11.74 -10.69
C ARG A 106 6.83 12.56 -9.72
N GLN A 107 7.46 13.10 -8.69
CA GLN A 107 6.76 13.92 -7.71
C GLN A 107 6.74 15.38 -8.16
N TYR A 108 5.54 15.95 -8.25
CA TYR A 108 5.35 17.37 -8.50
C TYR A 108 5.67 18.18 -7.23
N THR A 109 6.67 19.05 -7.31
CA THR A 109 7.14 19.82 -6.16
C THR A 109 6.91 21.33 -6.29
N LYS A 110 6.34 21.77 -7.43
CA LYS A 110 6.13 23.19 -7.74
C LYS A 110 4.86 23.76 -7.10
N LYS A 111 4.51 24.99 -7.49
CA LYS A 111 3.32 25.68 -6.97
C LYS A 111 2.02 24.95 -7.36
N ARG A 112 1.08 24.89 -6.43
CA ARG A 112 -0.21 24.22 -6.59
C ARG A 112 -1.27 25.12 -7.24
N GLU A 113 -0.86 25.99 -8.12
CA GLU A 113 -1.72 26.88 -8.91
C GLU A 113 -2.03 26.19 -10.25
N LYS A 114 -3.21 26.46 -10.79
CA LYS A 114 -3.68 25.86 -12.06
C LYS A 114 -2.67 26.08 -13.19
N ASP A 115 -2.23 27.31 -13.37
CA ASP A 115 -1.32 27.67 -14.46
C ASP A 115 0.04 26.96 -14.32
N SER A 116 0.53 26.78 -13.09
CA SER A 116 1.76 26.04 -12.83
C SER A 116 1.62 24.53 -13.13
N LEU A 117 0.43 23.95 -12.92
CA LEU A 117 0.14 22.55 -13.27
C LEU A 117 0.06 22.39 -14.79
N ILE A 118 -0.58 23.35 -15.50
CA ILE A 118 -0.68 23.34 -16.96
C ILE A 118 0.72 23.47 -17.57
N ASP A 119 1.49 24.50 -17.16
CA ASP A 119 2.85 24.73 -17.62
C ASP A 119 3.77 23.51 -17.43
N TYR A 120 3.63 22.83 -16.32
CA TYR A 120 4.42 21.65 -15.99
C TYR A 120 4.22 20.50 -16.99
N VAL A 121 2.98 20.27 -17.41
CA VAL A 121 2.65 19.24 -18.40
C VAL A 121 2.98 19.73 -19.81
N GLU A 122 2.50 20.94 -20.21
CA GLU A 122 2.64 21.51 -21.55
C GLU A 122 4.12 21.68 -21.95
N LYS A 123 4.93 22.27 -21.03
CA LYS A 123 6.36 22.51 -21.26
C LYS A 123 7.21 21.26 -20.99
N ALA A 124 6.59 20.14 -20.64
CA ALA A 124 7.25 18.88 -20.30
C ALA A 124 8.37 19.06 -19.24
N GLU A 125 8.12 19.94 -18.24
CA GLU A 125 9.07 20.24 -17.18
C GLU A 125 9.34 19.01 -16.30
N TRP A 126 8.43 18.04 -16.29
CA TRP A 126 8.58 16.74 -15.61
C TRP A 126 9.81 15.93 -16.08
N LYS A 127 10.36 16.22 -17.27
CA LYS A 127 11.59 15.58 -17.75
C LYS A 127 12.83 15.97 -16.94
N GLN A 128 12.79 17.07 -16.23
CA GLN A 128 13.89 17.55 -15.39
C GLN A 128 13.80 17.03 -13.95
N GLU A 129 12.64 16.48 -13.55
CA GLU A 129 12.42 15.92 -12.22
C GLU A 129 12.98 14.49 -12.14
N GLU A 130 13.50 14.14 -10.98
CA GLU A 130 13.98 12.77 -10.73
C GLU A 130 12.82 11.77 -10.72
N MET A 131 13.01 10.66 -11.40
CA MET A 131 12.09 9.52 -11.34
C MET A 131 12.14 8.88 -9.96
N LEU A 132 11.00 8.36 -9.51
CA LEU A 132 10.99 7.52 -8.32
C LEU A 132 11.93 6.32 -8.52
N PRO A 133 12.80 6.02 -7.54
CA PRO A 133 13.72 4.90 -7.66
C PRO A 133 12.97 3.57 -7.84
N SER A 134 13.54 2.65 -8.62
CA SER A 134 12.90 1.40 -9.03
C SER A 134 12.36 0.55 -7.86
N TRP A 135 12.98 0.61 -6.69
CA TRP A 135 12.51 -0.11 -5.50
C TRP A 135 11.22 0.48 -4.90
N LYS A 136 10.95 1.78 -5.15
CA LYS A 136 9.69 2.45 -4.78
C LYS A 136 8.62 2.37 -5.87
N HIS A 137 8.91 1.66 -6.96
CA HIS A 137 7.94 1.54 -8.05
C HIS A 137 6.68 0.85 -7.51
N PRO A 138 5.47 1.42 -7.71
CA PRO A 138 4.25 0.91 -7.09
C PRO A 138 3.87 -0.50 -7.55
N ASP A 139 4.32 -0.94 -8.72
CA ASP A 139 4.10 -2.30 -9.23
C ASP A 139 5.11 -3.33 -8.69
N SER A 140 6.10 -2.91 -7.87
CA SER A 140 7.06 -3.83 -7.27
C SER A 140 6.41 -4.73 -6.23
N VAL A 141 6.92 -5.98 -6.12
CA VAL A 141 6.46 -6.95 -5.10
C VAL A 141 6.63 -6.38 -3.68
N GLN A 142 7.71 -5.63 -3.44
CA GLN A 142 7.98 -5.01 -2.14
C GLN A 142 6.88 -4.00 -1.77
N MET A 143 6.48 -3.13 -2.70
CA MET A 143 5.39 -2.17 -2.47
C MET A 143 4.03 -2.87 -2.37
N GLY A 144 3.87 -4.03 -3.02
CA GLY A 144 2.70 -4.90 -2.84
C GLY A 144 2.57 -5.41 -1.40
N VAL A 145 3.67 -5.83 -0.78
CA VAL A 145 3.70 -6.25 0.64
C VAL A 145 3.38 -5.08 1.56
N VAL A 146 3.98 -3.90 1.32
CA VAL A 146 3.69 -2.68 2.09
C VAL A 146 2.20 -2.31 1.97
N ALA A 147 1.65 -2.31 0.76
CA ALA A 147 0.23 -2.05 0.52
C ALA A 147 -0.67 -3.02 1.29
N SER A 148 -0.32 -4.31 1.30
CA SER A 148 -1.06 -5.34 2.03
C SER A 148 -1.02 -5.10 3.53
N PHE A 149 0.13 -4.71 4.07
CA PHE A 149 0.29 -4.36 5.48
C PHE A 149 -0.62 -3.17 5.87
N PHE A 150 -0.63 -2.11 5.06
CA PHE A 150 -1.51 -0.96 5.30
C PHE A 150 -2.99 -1.36 5.24
N ARG A 151 -3.37 -2.19 4.27
CA ARG A 151 -4.76 -2.68 4.15
C ARG A 151 -5.17 -3.49 5.38
N VAL A 152 -4.34 -4.43 5.83
CA VAL A 152 -4.59 -5.23 7.03
C VAL A 152 -4.71 -4.34 8.28
N SER A 153 -3.83 -3.34 8.41
CA SER A 153 -3.87 -2.40 9.55
C SER A 153 -5.19 -1.62 9.60
N MET A 154 -5.72 -1.20 8.44
CA MET A 154 -7.01 -0.50 8.37
C MET A 154 -8.19 -1.43 8.68
N VAL A 155 -8.17 -2.67 8.19
CA VAL A 155 -9.20 -3.67 8.52
C VAL A 155 -9.21 -3.97 10.04
N LEU A 156 -8.04 -4.10 10.66
CA LEU A 156 -7.95 -4.29 12.10
C LEU A 156 -8.52 -3.11 12.89
N ARG A 157 -8.27 -1.88 12.42
CA ARG A 157 -8.85 -0.68 13.02
C ARG A 157 -10.38 -0.65 12.88
N GLU A 158 -10.89 -1.01 11.71
CA GLU A 158 -12.32 -1.07 11.44
C GLU A 158 -13.02 -2.14 12.31
N VAL A 159 -12.43 -3.33 12.41
CA VAL A 159 -12.91 -4.39 13.31
C VAL A 159 -12.92 -3.92 14.76
N HIS A 160 -11.86 -3.21 15.19
CA HIS A 160 -11.83 -2.65 16.54
C HIS A 160 -12.96 -1.65 16.78
N SER A 161 -13.23 -0.72 15.83
CA SER A 161 -14.32 0.26 15.97
C SER A 161 -15.70 -0.40 15.96
N LEU A 162 -15.90 -1.40 15.09
CA LEU A 162 -17.15 -2.18 15.07
C LEU A 162 -17.39 -2.91 16.38
N MET A 163 -16.37 -3.51 16.97
CA MET A 163 -16.48 -4.22 18.26
C MET A 163 -16.83 -3.28 19.42
N THR A 164 -16.28 -2.07 19.42
CA THR A 164 -16.51 -1.09 20.49
C THR A 164 -17.83 -0.34 20.32
N GLU A 165 -18.22 0.00 19.07
CA GLU A 165 -19.39 0.83 18.82
C GLU A 165 -20.68 0.02 18.66
N GLN A 166 -20.64 -1.12 17.95
CA GLN A 166 -21.84 -1.93 17.70
C GLN A 166 -22.17 -2.91 18.83
N TYR A 167 -21.14 -3.49 19.45
CA TYR A 167 -21.33 -4.50 20.49
C TYR A 167 -21.21 -3.94 21.92
N GLU A 168 -21.03 -2.61 22.07
CA GLU A 168 -20.88 -1.93 23.38
C GLU A 168 -19.88 -2.62 24.31
N LEU A 169 -18.91 -3.36 23.74
CA LEU A 169 -17.92 -4.07 24.52
C LEU A 169 -16.98 -3.06 25.21
N PRO A 170 -16.69 -3.23 26.49
CA PRO A 170 -15.71 -2.39 27.14
C PRO A 170 -14.36 -2.52 26.42
N SER A 171 -13.71 -1.40 26.14
CA SER A 171 -12.47 -1.33 25.34
C SER A 171 -11.37 -2.30 25.81
N TRP A 172 -11.30 -2.57 27.13
CA TRP A 172 -10.33 -3.53 27.65
C TRP A 172 -10.54 -4.98 27.18
N SER A 173 -11.82 -5.41 26.96
CA SER A 173 -12.12 -6.77 26.49
C SER A 173 -11.65 -6.98 25.06
N VAL A 174 -11.74 -5.94 24.22
CA VAL A 174 -11.25 -5.96 22.83
C VAL A 174 -9.73 -6.13 22.81
N TYR A 175 -9.01 -5.41 23.69
CA TYR A 175 -7.55 -5.56 23.82
C TYR A 175 -7.14 -6.97 24.28
N VAL A 176 -7.86 -7.56 25.26
CA VAL A 176 -7.60 -8.93 25.72
C VAL A 176 -7.83 -9.94 24.58
N MET A 177 -8.91 -9.77 23.81
CA MET A 177 -9.19 -10.62 22.67
C MET A 177 -8.07 -10.54 21.60
N PHE A 178 -7.64 -9.33 21.22
CA PHE A 178 -6.54 -9.16 20.28
C PHE A 178 -5.22 -9.73 20.80
N ALA A 179 -4.90 -9.53 22.09
CA ALA A 179 -3.72 -10.10 22.71
C ALA A 179 -3.74 -11.64 22.67
N THR A 180 -4.88 -12.24 22.98
CA THR A 180 -5.06 -13.71 22.93
C THR A 180 -4.87 -14.23 21.50
N VAL A 181 -5.49 -13.60 20.52
CA VAL A 181 -5.35 -13.98 19.10
C VAL A 181 -3.90 -13.86 18.64
N THR A 182 -3.21 -12.76 18.98
CA THR A 182 -1.79 -12.57 18.58
C THR A 182 -0.87 -13.60 19.22
N ILE A 183 -1.09 -13.97 20.49
CA ILE A 183 -0.32 -15.03 21.17
C ILE A 183 -0.55 -16.39 20.49
N LEU A 184 -1.82 -16.73 20.19
CA LEU A 184 -2.14 -17.99 19.52
C LEU A 184 -1.53 -18.08 18.12
N VAL A 185 -1.65 -17.01 17.34
CA VAL A 185 -1.04 -16.93 16.00
C VAL A 185 0.48 -17.01 16.08
N GLY A 186 1.10 -16.31 17.02
CA GLY A 186 2.55 -16.36 17.25
C GLY A 186 3.03 -17.76 17.65
N ALA A 187 2.30 -18.43 18.55
CA ALA A 187 2.60 -19.80 18.95
C ALA A 187 2.48 -20.79 17.77
N LEU A 188 1.41 -20.65 16.97
CA LEU A 188 1.21 -21.48 15.78
C LEU A 188 2.33 -21.28 14.75
N LEU A 189 2.67 -20.03 14.46
CA LEU A 189 3.76 -19.71 13.53
C LEU A 189 5.12 -20.22 14.06
N GLY A 190 5.37 -20.09 15.37
CA GLY A 190 6.57 -20.64 16.02
C GLY A 190 6.66 -22.16 15.87
N LEU A 191 5.55 -22.86 16.13
CA LEU A 191 5.48 -24.32 15.93
C LEU A 191 5.70 -24.72 14.46
N LEU A 192 5.09 -24.01 13.52
CA LEU A 192 5.28 -24.26 12.09
C LEU A 192 6.74 -24.04 11.68
N LEU A 193 7.37 -22.98 12.18
CA LEU A 193 8.77 -22.67 11.88
C LEU A 193 9.70 -23.75 12.43
N VAL A 194 9.51 -24.21 13.68
CA VAL A 194 10.26 -25.32 14.26
C VAL A 194 10.06 -26.59 13.44
N PHE A 195 8.81 -26.91 13.11
CA PHE A 195 8.51 -28.08 12.28
C PHE A 195 9.17 -28.00 10.90
N CYS A 196 9.14 -26.85 10.25
CA CYS A 196 9.83 -26.65 8.97
C CYS A 196 11.34 -26.83 9.10
N ILE A 197 11.95 -26.29 10.17
CA ILE A 197 13.38 -26.48 10.43
C ILE A 197 13.70 -27.96 10.66
N ASP A 198 12.93 -28.65 11.49
CA ASP A 198 13.11 -30.07 11.76
C ASP A 198 12.91 -30.97 10.53
N CYS A 199 12.05 -30.56 9.59
CA CYS A 199 11.88 -31.26 8.32
C CYS A 199 13.00 -30.96 7.30
N VAL A 200 13.54 -29.73 7.28
CA VAL A 200 14.52 -29.28 6.28
C VAL A 200 15.95 -29.66 6.70
N LEU A 201 16.28 -29.54 8.00
CA LEU A 201 17.64 -29.86 8.49
C LEU A 201 18.09 -31.29 8.20
N PRO A 202 17.30 -32.37 8.46
CA PRO A 202 17.72 -33.72 8.12
C PRO A 202 17.88 -33.94 6.62
N PHE A 203 17.09 -33.23 5.79
CA PHE A 203 17.22 -33.30 4.34
C PHE A 203 18.52 -32.64 3.85
N MET A 204 18.97 -31.55 4.49
CA MET A 204 20.22 -30.88 4.15
C MET A 204 21.45 -31.59 4.77
N MET A 205 21.31 -32.22 5.93
CA MET A 205 22.41 -32.95 6.58
C MET A 205 22.56 -34.40 6.09
N GLY A 206 21.53 -34.97 5.45
CA GLY A 206 21.54 -36.35 4.92
C GLY A 206 22.44 -36.58 3.71
N SER A 207 23.09 -35.53 3.15
CA SER A 207 23.97 -35.64 1.99
C SER A 207 25.47 -35.67 2.33
N GLY A 208 25.88 -35.66 3.59
CA GLY A 208 27.28 -35.41 3.94
C GLY A 208 27.95 -36.27 5.01
N VAL A 209 27.28 -37.21 5.62
CA VAL A 209 27.95 -38.10 6.60
C VAL A 209 27.96 -39.51 6.08
N LYS A 210 28.97 -39.82 5.27
CA LYS A 210 29.45 -41.18 5.07
C LYS A 210 30.00 -41.70 6.39
N ASP A 211 29.55 -42.87 6.81
CA ASP A 211 30.03 -43.65 7.89
C ASP A 211 31.54 -43.51 8.14
N SER A 212 31.92 -42.94 9.25
CA SER A 212 33.18 -43.23 9.91
C SER A 212 32.87 -44.15 11.08
N ASP A 213 33.32 -45.40 10.93
CA ASP A 213 33.15 -46.50 11.87
C ASP A 213 33.48 -46.11 13.34
N PRO A 214 32.69 -46.54 14.32
CA PRO A 214 32.98 -46.33 15.75
C PRO A 214 33.89 -47.43 16.32
N ALA A 215 34.97 -47.78 15.64
CA ALA A 215 35.90 -48.81 16.09
C ALA A 215 37.33 -48.31 16.05
N THR A 216 37.73 -47.40 16.92
CA THR A 216 39.13 -47.27 17.38
C THR A 216 39.25 -46.25 18.54
N PHE A 217 38.59 -46.52 19.65
CA PHE A 217 39.02 -46.02 20.97
C PHE A 217 39.27 -47.22 21.86
N ALA A 218 40.32 -47.96 21.52
CA ALA A 218 40.91 -48.91 22.44
C ALA A 218 41.71 -48.14 23.50
N VAL A 219 41.16 -48.09 24.70
CA VAL A 219 41.84 -47.63 25.88
C VAL A 219 43.01 -48.57 26.18
N SER A 220 44.26 -48.12 26.01
CA SER A 220 45.46 -48.83 26.45
C SER A 220 45.51 -48.80 27.96
N PRO A 221 45.68 -49.98 28.64
CA PRO A 221 45.83 -50.02 30.09
C PRO A 221 47.19 -49.48 30.51
N LEU A 222 47.19 -48.58 31.45
CA LEU A 222 48.37 -48.03 32.12
C LEU A 222 49.13 -49.17 32.78
N ARG A 223 50.33 -49.43 32.30
CA ARG A 223 51.30 -50.36 32.90
C ARG A 223 51.91 -49.70 34.15
N ASN A 224 51.56 -50.23 35.30
CA ASN A 224 52.08 -49.96 36.62
C ASN A 224 53.53 -50.42 36.70
N SER A 225 54.51 -49.53 36.65
CA SER A 225 55.91 -49.93 36.94
C SER A 225 56.23 -49.52 38.37
N LYS A 226 56.39 -50.48 39.20
CA LYS A 226 56.91 -50.44 40.60
C LYS A 226 58.30 -49.82 40.55
N CYS A 227 58.57 -48.79 41.29
CA CYS A 227 59.87 -48.40 41.76
C CYS A 227 60.26 -49.26 42.96
N THR A 228 61.33 -50.07 42.80
CA THR A 228 62.03 -50.72 43.87
C THR A 228 63.29 -49.93 44.20
N SER A 229 63.46 -49.65 45.48
CA SER A 229 64.58 -49.02 46.18
C SER A 229 65.93 -49.73 45.98
N VAL A 230 67.00 -48.98 45.89
CA VAL A 230 68.20 -49.01 46.76
C VAL A 230 68.77 -47.58 46.74
#